data_f578b76dc325e9906fd62f0a06c38533
#
_entry.id   f578b76dc325e9906fd62f0a06c38533
#
_cell.length_a   1.000
_cell.length_b   1.000
_cell.length_c   1.000
_cell.angle_alpha   90.00
_cell.angle_beta   90.00
_cell.angle_gamma   90.00
#
_symmetry.space_group_name_H-M   'P 1'
#
loop_
_entity.id
_entity.type
_entity.pdbx_description
1 polymer ?
#
loop_
_entity_poly.entity_id
_entity_poly.type
_entity_poly.pdbx_seq_one_letter_code
_entity_poly.pdbx_strand_id
1 'polypeptide(L)'
;MSVSELILKRREQLGLSQTELAKRAGLQPPAISQYESGLRSPSYEALIKLSNALNVTTDYLISGKEASRDIINDQTINLLLKIAQGLSVQDKDKLLEYAVFLSTDYHRSIPMPIESDFAEWVLRNHSNGTLPIDIRQITNKLNILIYEDQLDEEGEGILFNGPQKIIVLNSKIKNIQRKKFTTAILIGHAVIPWHLKQKYYVRKSGSSTLLTEDIQEMEAQDFAAKLIMPQVHLNKDFIKTRASIESLKQLALEKYDVSLFALVNRLVEYAKDKYAVIQSERWEIIKTYPGNRPLNPTIDLSSITATFFDNPSNTEEIRQGDVPAKYWFADAQADETVHEECIYNPEYGKVLTLIIRN
;
A
#
# COMPACT_ATOMS: atom_id res chain seq x y z
N MET A 1 6.46 -15.22 36.58
CA MET A 1 7.80 -15.24 37.23
C MET A 1 8.17 -13.81 37.58
N SER A 2 8.77 -13.59 38.71
CA SER A 2 9.28 -12.29 39.14
C SER A 2 10.60 -11.95 38.42
N VAL A 3 10.99 -10.67 38.41
CA VAL A 3 12.29 -10.22 37.87
C VAL A 3 13.45 -11.02 38.50
N SER A 4 13.38 -11.28 39.79
CA SER A 4 14.39 -12.03 40.55
C SER A 4 14.53 -13.46 40.05
N GLU A 5 13.40 -14.16 39.87
CA GLU A 5 13.38 -15.54 39.33
C GLU A 5 13.89 -15.60 37.88
N LEU A 6 13.61 -14.56 37.06
CA LEU A 6 14.06 -14.52 35.69
C LEU A 6 15.58 -14.27 35.56
N ILE A 7 16.14 -13.41 36.42
CA ILE A 7 17.59 -13.18 36.49
C ILE A 7 18.29 -14.48 36.94
N LEU A 8 17.84 -15.11 38.01
CA LEU A 8 18.39 -16.36 38.50
C LEU A 8 18.36 -17.45 37.44
N LYS A 9 17.18 -17.75 36.92
CA LYS A 9 16.98 -18.76 35.86
C LYS A 9 17.90 -18.56 34.67
N ARG A 10 18.01 -17.31 34.20
CA ARG A 10 18.81 -17.03 33.02
C ARG A 10 20.30 -17.15 33.28
N ARG A 11 20.75 -16.71 34.45
CA ARG A 11 22.15 -16.92 34.87
C ARG A 11 22.52 -18.40 34.89
N GLU A 12 21.66 -19.23 35.48
CA GLU A 12 21.85 -20.70 35.57
C GLU A 12 21.88 -21.35 34.17
N GLN A 13 20.96 -20.96 33.30
CA GLN A 13 20.95 -21.42 31.89
C GLN A 13 22.26 -21.11 31.14
N LEU A 14 22.91 -20.00 31.49
CA LEU A 14 24.19 -19.60 30.92
C LEU A 14 25.41 -20.23 31.66
N GLY A 15 25.19 -21.02 32.71
CA GLY A 15 26.23 -21.64 33.50
C GLY A 15 27.10 -20.64 34.28
N LEU A 16 26.59 -19.43 34.55
CA LEU A 16 27.34 -18.37 35.21
C LEU A 16 27.21 -18.43 36.72
N SER A 17 28.30 -18.19 37.44
CA SER A 17 28.24 -17.87 38.88
C SER A 17 27.73 -16.42 39.07
N GLN A 18 27.25 -16.09 40.26
CA GLN A 18 26.84 -14.73 40.63
C GLN A 18 27.99 -13.73 40.46
N THR A 19 29.23 -14.15 40.76
CA THR A 19 30.45 -13.34 40.60
C THR A 19 30.75 -13.05 39.13
N GLU A 20 30.58 -14.04 38.25
CA GLU A 20 30.79 -13.90 36.81
C GLU A 20 29.71 -12.99 36.19
N LEU A 21 28.43 -13.15 36.59
CA LEU A 21 27.38 -12.25 36.16
C LEU A 21 27.66 -10.83 36.60
N ALA A 22 28.06 -10.63 37.86
CA ALA A 22 28.39 -9.30 38.38
C ALA A 22 29.53 -8.65 37.54
N LYS A 23 30.58 -9.39 37.24
CA LYS A 23 31.70 -8.92 36.40
C LYS A 23 31.25 -8.56 34.98
N ARG A 24 30.41 -9.39 34.35
CA ARG A 24 29.85 -9.12 32.99
C ARG A 24 28.92 -7.92 32.97
N ALA A 25 28.12 -7.74 34.02
CA ALA A 25 27.17 -6.65 34.12
C ALA A 25 27.83 -5.33 34.64
N GLY A 26 29.08 -5.35 35.05
CA GLY A 26 29.72 -4.21 35.70
C GLY A 26 29.02 -3.81 37.00
N LEU A 27 28.56 -4.82 37.76
CA LEU A 27 27.90 -4.68 39.05
C LEU A 27 28.71 -5.35 40.14
N GLN A 28 28.36 -5.08 41.42
CA GLN A 28 29.00 -5.73 42.54
C GLN A 28 28.35 -7.11 42.84
N PRO A 29 29.12 -8.18 43.18
CA PRO A 29 28.56 -9.48 43.45
C PRO A 29 27.45 -9.50 44.49
N PRO A 30 27.50 -8.74 45.60
CA PRO A 30 26.39 -8.66 46.55
C PRO A 30 25.10 -8.14 45.97
N ALA A 31 25.15 -7.26 44.97
CA ALA A 31 23.97 -6.75 44.30
C ALA A 31 23.24 -7.85 43.52
N ILE A 32 23.97 -8.73 42.82
CA ILE A 32 23.40 -9.89 42.09
C ILE A 32 22.64 -10.79 43.07
N SER A 33 23.29 -11.16 44.20
CA SER A 33 22.64 -11.97 45.24
C SER A 33 21.37 -11.35 45.78
N GLN A 34 21.35 -10.01 46.02
CA GLN A 34 20.17 -9.28 46.47
C GLN A 34 19.07 -9.23 45.41
N TYR A 35 19.41 -9.11 44.14
CA TYR A 35 18.44 -9.14 43.05
C TYR A 35 17.81 -10.52 42.88
N GLU A 36 18.62 -11.59 42.89
CA GLU A 36 18.13 -12.95 42.72
C GLU A 36 17.28 -13.44 43.93
N SER A 37 17.63 -12.99 45.13
CA SER A 37 16.85 -13.31 46.35
C SER A 37 15.59 -12.46 46.50
N GLY A 38 15.39 -11.42 45.64
CA GLY A 38 14.26 -10.51 45.77
C GLY A 38 14.36 -9.50 46.91
N LEU A 39 15.48 -9.47 47.65
CA LEU A 39 15.72 -8.52 48.75
C LEU A 39 15.82 -7.08 48.24
N ARG A 40 16.18 -6.91 46.95
CA ARG A 40 16.27 -5.61 46.32
C ARG A 40 15.85 -5.72 44.86
N SER A 41 15.07 -4.76 44.38
CA SER A 41 14.76 -4.65 42.94
C SER A 41 15.88 -3.93 42.18
N PRO A 42 16.28 -4.40 40.99
CA PRO A 42 17.24 -3.68 40.16
C PRO A 42 16.70 -2.30 39.74
N SER A 43 17.54 -1.30 39.72
CA SER A 43 17.20 -0.02 39.08
C SER A 43 17.12 -0.21 37.56
N TYR A 44 16.51 0.76 36.83
CA TYR A 44 16.44 0.72 35.38
C TYR A 44 17.83 0.58 34.71
N GLU A 45 18.84 1.29 35.23
CA GLU A 45 20.20 1.17 34.76
C GLU A 45 20.80 -0.22 35.04
N ALA A 46 20.51 -0.80 36.21
CA ALA A 46 20.93 -2.16 36.54
C ALA A 46 20.23 -3.21 35.65
N LEU A 47 18.94 -3.00 35.31
CA LEU A 47 18.21 -3.86 34.38
C LEU A 47 18.83 -3.86 33.00
N ILE A 48 19.24 -2.72 32.47
CA ILE A 48 19.97 -2.63 31.17
C ILE A 48 21.29 -3.38 31.24
N LYS A 49 22.07 -3.21 32.30
CA LYS A 49 23.35 -3.91 32.47
C LYS A 49 23.16 -5.42 32.58
N LEU A 50 22.14 -5.86 33.33
CA LEU A 50 21.78 -7.27 33.49
C LEU A 50 21.25 -7.88 32.18
N SER A 51 20.40 -7.18 31.46
CA SER A 51 19.86 -7.68 30.18
C SER A 51 20.98 -7.93 29.16
N ASN A 52 21.94 -7.01 29.07
CA ASN A 52 23.12 -7.16 28.21
C ASN A 52 24.00 -8.34 28.66
N ALA A 53 24.28 -8.46 29.97
CA ALA A 53 25.12 -9.53 30.51
C ALA A 53 24.49 -10.92 30.41
N LEU A 54 23.16 -10.99 30.50
CA LEU A 54 22.36 -12.21 30.39
C LEU A 54 21.93 -12.53 28.95
N ASN A 55 22.22 -11.64 28.02
CA ASN A 55 21.84 -11.73 26.60
C ASN A 55 20.32 -11.93 26.45
N VAL A 56 19.54 -11.03 27.04
CA VAL A 56 18.08 -10.97 26.97
C VAL A 56 17.64 -9.51 26.86
N THR A 57 16.37 -9.26 26.52
CA THR A 57 15.81 -7.91 26.55
C THR A 57 15.44 -7.48 27.98
N THR A 58 15.40 -6.17 28.24
CA THR A 58 14.87 -5.65 29.50
C THR A 58 13.41 -6.05 29.70
N ASP A 59 12.61 -6.09 28.61
CA ASP A 59 11.23 -6.56 28.64
C ASP A 59 11.08 -7.99 29.07
N TYR A 60 12.02 -8.86 28.68
CA TYR A 60 12.06 -10.23 29.21
C TYR A 60 12.27 -10.27 30.70
N LEU A 61 13.23 -9.49 31.22
CA LEU A 61 13.49 -9.46 32.67
C LEU A 61 12.31 -8.88 33.48
N ILE A 62 11.48 -8.04 32.85
CA ILE A 62 10.32 -7.40 33.51
C ILE A 62 9.06 -8.25 33.37
N SER A 63 8.74 -8.75 32.17
CA SER A 63 7.46 -9.38 31.85
C SER A 63 7.53 -10.91 31.73
N GLY A 64 8.72 -11.48 31.60
CA GLY A 64 8.93 -12.89 31.30
C GLY A 64 8.53 -13.30 29.87
N LYS A 65 8.10 -12.36 29.05
CA LYS A 65 7.76 -12.62 27.65
C LYS A 65 9.01 -12.46 26.78
N GLU A 66 9.31 -13.49 26.02
CA GLU A 66 10.37 -13.45 25.03
C GLU A 66 9.87 -12.70 23.80
N ALA A 67 10.44 -11.55 23.50
CA ALA A 67 10.42 -11.05 22.14
C ALA A 67 11.35 -11.97 21.32
N SER A 68 10.78 -12.64 20.31
CA SER A 68 11.42 -13.60 19.38
C SER A 68 12.92 -13.83 19.58
N ARG A 69 13.27 -14.77 20.45
CA ARG A 69 14.66 -15.06 20.89
C ARG A 69 15.55 -15.66 19.82
N ASP A 70 14.96 -16.30 18.84
CA ASP A 70 15.72 -17.04 17.83
C ASP A 70 16.66 -16.14 17.03
N ILE A 71 16.31 -14.85 16.87
CA ILE A 71 17.14 -13.86 16.17
C ILE A 71 18.31 -13.36 17.04
N ILE A 72 18.10 -13.21 18.36
CA ILE A 72 19.12 -12.61 19.26
C ILE A 72 20.27 -13.59 19.56
N ASN A 73 20.02 -14.89 19.52
CA ASN A 73 21.00 -15.94 19.83
C ASN A 73 21.78 -16.43 18.60
N ASP A 74 21.37 -16.09 17.38
CA ASP A 74 22.10 -16.45 16.17
C ASP A 74 23.30 -15.50 15.96
N GLN A 75 24.51 -16.03 16.12
CA GLN A 75 25.74 -15.27 15.94
C GLN A 75 25.89 -14.71 14.52
N THR A 76 25.39 -15.42 13.51
CA THR A 76 25.40 -15.01 12.11
C THR A 76 24.48 -13.82 11.88
N ILE A 77 23.27 -13.87 12.43
CA ILE A 77 22.31 -12.77 12.38
C ILE A 77 22.86 -11.53 13.11
N ASN A 78 23.45 -11.70 14.28
CA ASN A 78 24.06 -10.60 15.01
C ASN A 78 25.23 -9.95 14.24
N LEU A 79 26.05 -10.77 13.54
CA LEU A 79 27.10 -10.27 12.69
C LEU A 79 26.54 -9.52 11.47
N LEU A 80 25.51 -10.07 10.83
CA LEU A 80 24.79 -9.42 9.72
C LEU A 80 24.22 -8.06 10.14
N LEU A 81 23.61 -7.96 11.32
CA LEU A 81 23.08 -6.70 11.85
C LEU A 81 24.20 -5.67 12.09
N LYS A 82 25.36 -6.10 12.63
CA LYS A 82 26.52 -5.20 12.83
C LYS A 82 27.08 -4.70 11.50
N ILE A 83 27.21 -5.57 10.51
CA ILE A 83 27.65 -5.19 9.16
C ILE A 83 26.64 -4.24 8.54
N ALA A 84 25.36 -4.57 8.61
CA ALA A 84 24.28 -3.77 8.05
C ALA A 84 24.20 -2.34 8.64
N GLN A 85 24.51 -2.18 9.93
CA GLN A 85 24.55 -0.84 10.56
C GLN A 85 25.55 0.10 9.89
N GLY A 86 26.70 -0.42 9.43
CA GLY A 86 27.77 0.35 8.78
C GLY A 86 27.56 0.61 7.30
N LEU A 87 26.56 -0.01 6.65
CA LEU A 87 26.32 0.12 5.22
C LEU A 87 25.61 1.42 4.86
N SER A 88 25.83 1.90 3.64
CA SER A 88 25.01 2.95 3.02
C SER A 88 23.54 2.50 2.87
N VAL A 89 22.62 3.45 2.70
CA VAL A 89 21.19 3.14 2.47
C VAL A 89 21.04 2.24 1.24
N GLN A 90 21.76 2.53 0.16
CA GLN A 90 21.73 1.74 -1.08
C GLN A 90 22.26 0.31 -0.88
N ASP A 91 23.29 0.13 -0.06
CA ASP A 91 23.85 -1.20 0.20
C ASP A 91 23.00 -2.00 1.19
N LYS A 92 22.28 -1.34 2.11
CA LYS A 92 21.26 -1.97 2.95
C LYS A 92 20.11 -2.53 2.11
N ASP A 93 19.69 -1.79 1.08
CA ASP A 93 18.67 -2.24 0.13
C ASP A 93 19.15 -3.51 -0.62
N LYS A 94 20.38 -3.52 -1.13
CA LYS A 94 20.96 -4.71 -1.79
C LYS A 94 21.08 -5.90 -0.84
N LEU A 95 21.47 -5.66 0.42
CA LEU A 95 21.55 -6.73 1.43
C LEU A 95 20.16 -7.33 1.69
N LEU A 96 19.12 -6.49 1.78
CA LEU A 96 17.74 -6.94 1.95
C LEU A 96 17.27 -7.74 0.72
N GLU A 97 17.54 -7.25 -0.50
CA GLU A 97 17.23 -7.98 -1.74
C GLU A 97 17.90 -9.36 -1.77
N TYR A 98 19.16 -9.43 -1.37
CA TYR A 98 19.89 -10.69 -1.31
C TYR A 98 19.37 -11.63 -0.20
N ALA A 99 19.02 -11.11 0.96
CA ALA A 99 18.39 -11.88 2.03
C ALA A 99 17.04 -12.46 1.61
N VAL A 100 16.22 -11.65 0.91
CA VAL A 100 14.95 -12.10 0.31
C VAL A 100 15.23 -13.18 -0.73
N PHE A 101 16.22 -13.02 -1.60
CA PHE A 101 16.62 -14.03 -2.58
C PHE A 101 17.01 -15.36 -1.90
N LEU A 102 17.78 -15.32 -0.81
CA LEU A 102 18.19 -16.51 -0.07
C LEU A 102 17.08 -17.15 0.75
N SER A 103 16.09 -16.38 1.20
CA SER A 103 14.97 -16.89 2.03
C SER A 103 14.03 -17.83 1.27
N THR A 104 14.33 -18.10 0.04
CA THR A 104 13.39 -18.63 -0.92
C THR A 104 13.74 -20.04 -1.34
N ASP A 105 12.83 -20.96 -1.01
CA ASP A 105 12.78 -22.24 -1.71
C ASP A 105 12.46 -21.99 -3.20
N TYR A 106 13.42 -22.24 -4.05
CA TYR A 106 13.36 -22.07 -5.51
C TYR A 106 12.18 -22.81 -6.17
N HIS A 107 11.40 -23.57 -5.41
CA HIS A 107 10.34 -24.45 -5.88
C HIS A 107 8.91 -23.92 -5.69
N ARG A 108 8.71 -22.74 -5.12
CA ARG A 108 7.38 -22.12 -4.95
C ARG A 108 7.18 -20.91 -5.85
N SER A 109 7.40 -21.08 -7.14
CA SER A 109 6.94 -20.08 -8.12
C SER A 109 5.42 -20.07 -8.21
N ILE A 110 4.81 -18.88 -8.30
CA ILE A 110 3.40 -18.75 -8.68
C ILE A 110 3.27 -19.42 -10.04
N PRO A 111 2.32 -20.35 -10.22
CA PRO A 111 2.11 -20.99 -11.53
C PRO A 111 1.86 -19.90 -12.58
N MET A 112 2.60 -19.97 -13.69
CA MET A 112 2.45 -19.01 -14.77
C MET A 112 1.09 -19.21 -15.45
N PRO A 113 0.21 -18.22 -15.48
CA PRO A 113 -1.06 -18.34 -16.19
C PRO A 113 -0.81 -18.41 -17.70
N ILE A 114 -1.56 -19.29 -18.38
CA ILE A 114 -1.55 -19.41 -19.85
C ILE A 114 -2.43 -18.32 -20.48
N GLU A 115 -3.25 -17.67 -19.67
CA GLU A 115 -4.26 -16.70 -20.07
C GLU A 115 -3.68 -15.30 -20.29
N SER A 116 -4.26 -14.53 -21.19
CA SER A 116 -3.86 -13.17 -21.51
C SER A 116 -4.32 -12.14 -20.46
N ASP A 117 -5.34 -12.46 -19.64
CA ASP A 117 -5.84 -11.62 -18.55
C ASP A 117 -5.47 -12.23 -17.19
N PHE A 118 -4.36 -11.75 -16.65
CA PHE A 118 -3.82 -12.24 -15.39
C PHE A 118 -4.69 -11.84 -14.18
N ALA A 119 -5.43 -10.74 -14.27
CA ALA A 119 -6.35 -10.33 -13.21
C ALA A 119 -7.53 -11.30 -13.13
N GLU A 120 -8.10 -11.68 -14.28
CA GLU A 120 -9.16 -12.69 -14.34
C GLU A 120 -8.67 -14.06 -13.85
N TRP A 121 -7.46 -14.46 -14.23
CA TRP A 121 -6.84 -15.67 -13.72
C TRP A 121 -6.71 -15.67 -12.19
N VAL A 122 -6.24 -14.57 -11.59
CA VAL A 122 -6.15 -14.42 -10.13
C VAL A 122 -7.53 -14.48 -9.49
N LEU A 123 -8.51 -13.79 -10.04
CA LEU A 123 -9.89 -13.81 -9.53
C LEU A 123 -10.48 -15.20 -9.52
N ARG A 124 -10.30 -15.97 -10.60
CA ARG A 124 -10.85 -17.32 -10.74
C ARG A 124 -10.20 -18.31 -9.78
N ASN A 125 -8.88 -18.23 -9.59
CA ASN A 125 -8.12 -19.24 -8.85
C ASN A 125 -7.85 -18.84 -7.39
N HIS A 126 -7.81 -17.55 -7.08
CA HIS A 126 -7.35 -17.06 -5.78
C HIS A 126 -8.36 -16.15 -5.04
N SER A 127 -9.47 -15.76 -5.66
CA SER A 127 -10.57 -15.05 -5.01
C SER A 127 -11.71 -16.03 -4.63
N ASN A 128 -12.61 -15.56 -3.76
CA ASN A 128 -13.90 -16.21 -3.48
C ASN A 128 -15.03 -15.65 -4.37
N GLY A 129 -14.75 -14.68 -5.23
CA GLY A 129 -15.72 -14.05 -6.13
C GLY A 129 -16.70 -13.09 -5.46
N THR A 130 -16.59 -12.83 -4.16
CA THR A 130 -17.45 -11.85 -3.46
C THR A 130 -16.91 -10.43 -3.58
N LEU A 131 -17.79 -9.44 -3.57
CA LEU A 131 -17.42 -8.02 -3.55
C LEU A 131 -17.67 -7.44 -2.14
N PRO A 132 -16.85 -6.52 -1.70
CA PRO A 132 -15.60 -6.07 -2.32
C PRO A 132 -14.53 -7.17 -2.32
N ILE A 133 -13.64 -7.17 -3.33
CA ILE A 133 -12.56 -8.17 -3.42
C ILE A 133 -11.64 -8.09 -2.21
N ASP A 134 -11.44 -9.23 -1.57
CA ASP A 134 -10.52 -9.39 -0.44
C ASP A 134 -9.08 -9.63 -0.93
N ILE A 135 -8.29 -8.55 -0.94
CA ILE A 135 -6.89 -8.59 -1.37
C ILE A 135 -6.02 -9.44 -0.42
N ARG A 136 -6.34 -9.48 0.89
CA ARG A 136 -5.59 -10.30 1.85
C ARG A 136 -5.77 -11.80 1.60
N GLN A 137 -6.99 -12.21 1.25
CA GLN A 137 -7.24 -13.58 0.85
C GLN A 137 -6.41 -13.97 -0.39
N ILE A 138 -6.35 -13.09 -1.38
CA ILE A 138 -5.58 -13.31 -2.61
C ILE A 138 -4.08 -13.44 -2.29
N THR A 139 -3.51 -12.51 -1.52
CA THR A 139 -2.09 -12.57 -1.16
C THR A 139 -1.74 -13.82 -0.37
N ASN A 140 -2.59 -14.25 0.56
CA ASN A 140 -2.40 -15.50 1.29
C ASN A 140 -2.38 -16.73 0.37
N LYS A 141 -3.32 -16.82 -0.58
CA LYS A 141 -3.35 -17.93 -1.55
C LYS A 141 -2.19 -17.91 -2.54
N LEU A 142 -1.67 -16.73 -2.87
CA LEU A 142 -0.47 -16.56 -3.70
C LEU A 142 0.83 -16.71 -2.90
N ASN A 143 0.75 -16.96 -1.59
CA ASN A 143 1.91 -17.01 -0.68
C ASN A 143 2.75 -15.73 -0.74
N ILE A 144 2.10 -14.57 -0.80
CA ILE A 144 2.75 -13.25 -0.74
C ILE A 144 2.64 -12.73 0.68
N LEU A 145 3.77 -12.45 1.32
CA LEU A 145 3.80 -11.85 2.65
C LEU A 145 3.59 -10.35 2.56
N ILE A 146 2.81 -9.78 3.48
CA ILE A 146 2.58 -8.34 3.57
C ILE A 146 3.06 -7.83 4.92
N TYR A 147 3.89 -6.79 4.87
CA TYR A 147 4.33 -6.03 6.03
C TYR A 147 3.95 -4.57 5.88
N GLU A 148 3.85 -3.86 6.99
CA GLU A 148 3.71 -2.40 7.02
C GLU A 148 4.91 -1.82 7.73
N ASP A 149 5.58 -0.86 7.07
CA ASP A 149 6.72 -0.15 7.63
C ASP A 149 6.74 1.30 7.14
N GLN A 150 7.55 2.14 7.77
CA GLN A 150 7.73 3.50 7.34
C GLN A 150 8.66 3.54 6.13
N LEU A 151 8.10 3.85 4.96
CA LEU A 151 8.87 4.14 3.76
C LEU A 151 9.17 5.64 3.65
N ASP A 152 9.97 6.03 2.63
CA ASP A 152 10.20 7.43 2.29
C ASP A 152 8.88 8.18 2.02
N GLU A 153 8.95 9.51 1.90
CA GLU A 153 7.74 10.34 1.78
C GLU A 153 6.96 10.10 0.47
N GLU A 154 7.62 9.64 -0.58
CA GLU A 154 7.02 9.39 -1.89
C GLU A 154 6.62 7.93 -2.09
N GLY A 155 7.22 7.01 -1.34
CA GLY A 155 6.97 5.58 -1.45
C GLY A 155 5.63 5.17 -0.85
N GLU A 156 4.80 4.47 -1.61
CA GLU A 156 3.53 3.91 -1.14
C GLU A 156 3.66 2.42 -0.82
N GLY A 157 4.49 1.71 -1.57
CA GLY A 157 4.74 0.30 -1.35
C GLY A 157 5.88 -0.22 -2.18
N ILE A 158 6.40 -1.35 -1.76
CA ILE A 158 7.53 -2.04 -2.39
C ILE A 158 7.18 -3.52 -2.50
N LEU A 159 7.42 -4.12 -3.68
CA LEU A 159 7.45 -5.56 -3.86
C LEU A 159 8.91 -6.01 -3.95
N PHE A 160 9.30 -6.95 -3.13
CA PHE A 160 10.47 -7.79 -3.32
C PHE A 160 10.03 -9.05 -4.07
N ASN A 161 10.38 -9.10 -5.36
CA ASN A 161 9.92 -10.12 -6.29
C ASN A 161 10.90 -11.30 -6.36
N GLY A 162 11.23 -11.85 -5.19
CA GLY A 162 12.02 -13.07 -5.05
C GLY A 162 11.15 -14.33 -5.12
N PRO A 163 11.74 -15.51 -4.90
CA PRO A 163 10.98 -16.76 -4.77
C PRO A 163 9.96 -16.71 -3.62
N GLN A 164 10.26 -16.14 -2.46
CA GLN A 164 9.26 -15.65 -1.52
C GLN A 164 8.95 -14.19 -1.85
N LYS A 165 7.74 -13.92 -2.29
CA LYS A 165 7.33 -12.56 -2.60
C LYS A 165 6.90 -11.83 -1.34
N ILE A 166 7.43 -10.61 -1.17
CA ILE A 166 7.19 -9.78 0.02
C ILE A 166 6.73 -8.40 -0.44
N ILE A 167 5.59 -7.97 0.05
CA ILE A 167 5.07 -6.61 -0.12
C ILE A 167 5.27 -5.85 1.17
N VAL A 168 5.90 -4.68 1.10
CA VAL A 168 6.00 -3.73 2.21
C VAL A 168 5.19 -2.50 1.85
N LEU A 169 4.17 -2.19 2.65
CA LEU A 169 3.31 -1.02 2.48
C LEU A 169 3.73 0.10 3.41
N ASN A 170 3.65 1.34 2.94
CA ASN A 170 3.96 2.49 3.78
C ASN A 170 2.90 2.66 4.88
N SER A 171 3.32 2.54 6.13
CA SER A 171 2.46 2.69 7.31
C SER A 171 1.83 4.09 7.44
N LYS A 172 2.40 5.11 6.77
CA LYS A 172 1.85 6.48 6.72
C LYS A 172 0.61 6.61 5.84
N ILE A 173 0.29 5.62 4.99
CA ILE A 173 -0.93 5.64 4.17
C ILE A 173 -2.12 5.37 5.09
N LYS A 174 -2.92 6.40 5.37
CA LYS A 174 -4.14 6.29 6.19
C LYS A 174 -5.35 5.80 5.38
N ASN A 175 -5.40 6.13 4.10
CA ASN A 175 -6.51 5.77 3.23
C ASN A 175 -6.47 4.28 2.88
N ILE A 176 -7.46 3.52 3.36
CA ILE A 176 -7.54 2.06 3.19
C ILE A 176 -7.69 1.67 1.71
N GLN A 177 -8.48 2.43 0.94
CA GLN A 177 -8.70 2.17 -0.49
C GLN A 177 -7.41 2.38 -1.29
N ARG A 178 -6.62 3.42 -0.93
CA ARG A 178 -5.31 3.65 -1.52
C ARG A 178 -4.36 2.50 -1.21
N LYS A 179 -4.32 2.06 0.05
CA LYS A 179 -3.51 0.91 0.48
C LYS A 179 -3.89 -0.38 -0.26
N LYS A 180 -5.19 -0.61 -0.43
CA LYS A 180 -5.73 -1.74 -1.21
C LYS A 180 -5.29 -1.68 -2.67
N PHE A 181 -5.40 -0.51 -3.31
CA PHE A 181 -4.99 -0.34 -4.71
C PHE A 181 -3.48 -0.51 -4.90
N THR A 182 -2.65 0.09 -4.02
CA THR A 182 -1.20 -0.10 -4.00
C THR A 182 -0.83 -1.58 -3.87
N THR A 183 -1.50 -2.31 -2.98
CA THR A 183 -1.28 -3.76 -2.84
C THR A 183 -1.64 -4.51 -4.11
N ALA A 184 -2.74 -4.17 -4.77
CA ALA A 184 -3.16 -4.80 -6.02
C ALA A 184 -2.17 -4.53 -7.17
N ILE A 185 -1.57 -3.33 -7.26
CA ILE A 185 -0.50 -3.04 -8.23
C ILE A 185 0.70 -3.96 -7.98
N LEU A 186 1.13 -4.09 -6.72
CA LEU A 186 2.27 -4.95 -6.37
C LEU A 186 1.98 -6.44 -6.60
N ILE A 187 0.73 -6.89 -6.46
CA ILE A 187 0.31 -8.23 -6.90
C ILE A 187 0.43 -8.36 -8.41
N GLY A 188 0.06 -7.33 -9.18
CA GLY A 188 0.24 -7.29 -10.63
C GLY A 188 1.70 -7.54 -11.03
N HIS A 189 2.63 -6.80 -10.42
CA HIS A 189 4.06 -7.02 -10.63
C HIS A 189 4.53 -8.42 -10.20
N ALA A 190 3.89 -9.03 -9.20
CA ALA A 190 4.24 -10.36 -8.74
C ALA A 190 3.73 -11.49 -9.65
N VAL A 191 2.66 -11.25 -10.41
CA VAL A 191 1.93 -12.26 -11.21
C VAL A 191 2.24 -12.16 -12.70
N ILE A 192 2.45 -10.94 -13.23
CA ILE A 192 2.72 -10.73 -14.66
C ILE A 192 4.10 -11.30 -15.00
N PRO A 193 4.18 -12.31 -15.92
CA PRO A 193 5.40 -13.11 -16.09
C PRO A 193 6.63 -12.37 -16.58
N TRP A 194 6.45 -11.28 -17.34
CA TRP A 194 7.55 -10.47 -17.86
C TRP A 194 7.99 -9.34 -16.96
N HIS A 195 7.37 -9.22 -15.77
CA HIS A 195 7.83 -8.32 -14.70
C HIS A 195 8.96 -9.00 -13.92
N LEU A 196 10.16 -8.97 -14.48
CA LEU A 196 11.31 -9.75 -14.00
C LEU A 196 12.22 -9.00 -13.02
N LYS A 197 11.93 -7.73 -12.69
CA LYS A 197 12.74 -6.98 -11.72
C LYS A 197 12.60 -7.62 -10.34
N GLN A 198 13.71 -7.66 -9.62
CA GLN A 198 13.74 -8.16 -8.24
C GLN A 198 12.98 -7.24 -7.27
N LYS A 199 12.79 -5.97 -7.63
CA LYS A 199 12.15 -4.97 -6.79
C LYS A 199 11.29 -4.02 -7.61
N TYR A 200 10.07 -3.77 -7.16
CA TYR A 200 9.14 -2.81 -7.74
C TYR A 200 8.68 -1.83 -6.69
N TYR A 201 8.58 -0.57 -7.07
CA TYR A 201 8.14 0.53 -6.20
C TYR A 201 6.85 1.12 -6.73
N VAL A 202 5.87 1.30 -5.85
CA VAL A 202 4.72 2.16 -6.13
C VAL A 202 4.96 3.50 -5.44
N ARG A 203 4.96 4.58 -6.21
CA ARG A 203 5.16 5.95 -5.73
C ARG A 203 3.91 6.78 -5.91
N LYS A 204 3.82 7.89 -5.17
CA LYS A 204 2.81 8.92 -5.43
C LYS A 204 2.99 9.42 -6.86
N SER A 205 1.88 9.57 -7.59
CA SER A 205 1.88 9.94 -9.01
C SER A 205 2.75 11.17 -9.29
N GLY A 206 3.71 11.07 -10.21
CA GLY A 206 4.52 12.19 -10.71
C GLY A 206 6.03 11.99 -10.81
N SER A 207 6.59 10.83 -10.38
CA SER A 207 8.05 10.67 -10.29
C SER A 207 8.65 9.52 -11.10
N SER A 208 8.11 9.18 -12.28
CA SER A 208 8.74 8.17 -13.15
C SER A 208 9.77 8.77 -14.11
N THR A 209 10.91 8.10 -14.28
CA THR A 209 12.06 8.60 -15.04
C THR A 209 12.46 7.79 -16.27
N LEU A 210 11.85 6.63 -16.55
CA LEU A 210 12.22 5.76 -17.68
C LEU A 210 10.99 5.17 -18.40
N LEU A 211 10.94 5.24 -19.74
CA LEU A 211 9.83 4.77 -20.59
C LEU A 211 9.45 3.28 -20.38
N THR A 212 10.42 2.40 -20.13
CA THR A 212 10.15 0.97 -19.89
C THR A 212 9.55 0.68 -18.53
N GLU A 213 9.82 1.52 -17.53
CA GLU A 213 9.21 1.45 -16.22
C GLU A 213 7.76 1.87 -16.29
N ASP A 214 7.45 2.85 -17.13
CA ASP A 214 6.10 3.33 -17.34
C ASP A 214 5.18 2.24 -17.93
N ILE A 215 5.66 1.38 -18.84
CA ILE A 215 4.85 0.30 -19.43
C ILE A 215 4.50 -0.74 -18.37
N GLN A 216 5.47 -1.25 -17.61
CA GLN A 216 5.20 -2.24 -16.56
C GLN A 216 4.32 -1.67 -15.44
N GLU A 217 4.51 -0.41 -15.09
CA GLU A 217 3.65 0.28 -14.11
C GLU A 217 2.20 0.41 -14.65
N MET A 218 2.03 0.78 -15.93
CA MET A 218 0.71 0.83 -16.57
C MET A 218 0.02 -0.54 -16.60
N GLU A 219 0.75 -1.60 -16.95
CA GLU A 219 0.23 -2.97 -16.93
C GLU A 219 -0.19 -3.41 -15.53
N ALA A 220 0.61 -3.08 -14.51
CA ALA A 220 0.29 -3.41 -13.12
C ALA A 220 -0.90 -2.58 -12.59
N GLN A 221 -1.04 -1.32 -13.01
CA GLN A 221 -2.19 -0.48 -12.68
C GLN A 221 -3.48 -0.99 -13.35
N ASP A 222 -3.42 -1.38 -14.62
CA ASP A 222 -4.55 -2.00 -15.33
C ASP A 222 -4.96 -3.32 -14.67
N PHE A 223 -3.97 -4.17 -14.36
CA PHE A 223 -4.20 -5.38 -13.57
C PHE A 223 -4.91 -5.08 -12.24
N ALA A 224 -4.43 -4.10 -11.48
CA ALA A 224 -5.00 -3.73 -10.19
C ALA A 224 -6.45 -3.25 -10.33
N ALA A 225 -6.73 -2.42 -11.33
CA ALA A 225 -8.09 -1.94 -11.61
C ALA A 225 -9.04 -3.10 -11.95
N LYS A 226 -8.62 -4.04 -12.80
CA LYS A 226 -9.40 -5.23 -13.17
C LYS A 226 -9.58 -6.19 -11.99
N LEU A 227 -8.55 -6.35 -11.16
CA LEU A 227 -8.60 -7.22 -9.97
C LEU A 227 -9.62 -6.71 -8.96
N ILE A 228 -9.58 -5.41 -8.62
CA ILE A 228 -10.46 -4.83 -7.60
C ILE A 228 -11.88 -4.61 -8.13
N MET A 229 -11.99 -4.30 -9.42
CA MET A 229 -13.27 -4.03 -10.10
C MET A 229 -13.47 -5.00 -11.28
N PRO A 230 -13.85 -6.27 -11.01
CA PRO A 230 -13.98 -7.28 -12.06
C PRO A 230 -15.01 -6.90 -13.11
N GLN A 231 -14.64 -7.01 -14.40
CA GLN A 231 -15.45 -6.57 -15.55
C GLN A 231 -16.85 -7.20 -15.58
N VAL A 232 -16.95 -8.45 -15.18
CA VAL A 232 -18.26 -9.17 -15.16
C VAL A 232 -19.26 -8.51 -14.21
N HIS A 233 -18.79 -7.98 -13.08
CA HIS A 233 -19.63 -7.27 -12.11
C HIS A 233 -19.92 -5.85 -12.58
N LEU A 234 -18.92 -5.12 -13.08
CA LEU A 234 -19.08 -3.76 -13.58
C LEU A 234 -20.09 -3.67 -14.72
N ASN A 235 -20.03 -4.60 -15.69
CA ASN A 235 -20.98 -4.61 -16.81
C ASN A 235 -22.44 -4.73 -16.33
N LYS A 236 -22.68 -5.58 -15.34
CA LYS A 236 -24.03 -5.74 -14.75
C LYS A 236 -24.49 -4.49 -14.03
N ASP A 237 -23.59 -3.82 -13.33
CA ASP A 237 -23.91 -2.63 -12.55
C ASP A 237 -24.09 -1.41 -13.44
N PHE A 238 -23.23 -1.19 -14.44
CA PHE A 238 -23.35 -0.06 -15.35
C PHE A 238 -24.58 -0.13 -16.27
N ILE A 239 -25.07 -1.34 -16.58
CA ILE A 239 -26.35 -1.50 -17.28
C ILE A 239 -27.54 -1.09 -16.39
N LYS A 240 -27.48 -1.41 -15.09
CA LYS A 240 -28.58 -1.22 -14.15
C LYS A 240 -28.61 0.19 -13.53
N THR A 241 -27.46 0.80 -13.39
CA THR A 241 -27.30 2.06 -12.68
C THR A 241 -27.35 3.22 -13.66
N ARG A 242 -28.27 4.18 -13.45
CA ARG A 242 -28.18 5.47 -14.13
C ARG A 242 -26.90 6.14 -13.67
N ALA A 243 -25.99 6.41 -14.61
CA ALA A 243 -24.71 7.01 -14.29
C ALA A 243 -24.92 8.47 -13.86
N SER A 244 -24.93 8.71 -12.55
CA SER A 244 -24.79 10.02 -11.90
C SER A 244 -23.67 9.94 -10.88
N ILE A 245 -23.06 11.06 -10.55
CA ILE A 245 -21.95 11.09 -9.56
C ILE A 245 -22.41 10.48 -8.22
N GLU A 246 -23.63 10.78 -7.79
CA GLU A 246 -24.16 10.26 -6.52
C GLU A 246 -24.31 8.73 -6.55
N SER A 247 -24.95 8.18 -7.58
CA SER A 247 -25.12 6.73 -7.72
C SER A 247 -23.79 5.99 -7.90
N LEU A 248 -22.85 6.59 -8.64
CA LEU A 248 -21.51 6.04 -8.83
C LEU A 248 -20.66 6.10 -7.54
N LYS A 249 -20.82 7.18 -6.75
CA LYS A 249 -20.16 7.31 -5.43
C LYS A 249 -20.64 6.22 -4.48
N GLN A 250 -21.94 6.00 -4.39
CA GLN A 250 -22.51 4.93 -3.57
C GLN A 250 -22.00 3.56 -4.04
N LEU A 251 -22.06 3.29 -5.34
CA LEU A 251 -21.56 2.03 -5.91
C LEU A 251 -20.07 1.79 -5.62
N ALA A 252 -19.25 2.83 -5.75
CA ALA A 252 -17.81 2.76 -5.48
C ALA A 252 -17.51 2.39 -4.02
N LEU A 253 -18.18 3.06 -3.07
CA LEU A 253 -17.93 2.90 -1.65
C LEU A 253 -18.52 1.60 -1.10
N GLU A 254 -19.80 1.33 -1.38
CA GLU A 254 -20.53 0.25 -0.71
C GLU A 254 -20.26 -1.12 -1.34
N LYS A 255 -20.07 -1.19 -2.66
CA LYS A 255 -19.93 -2.46 -3.34
C LYS A 255 -18.49 -2.83 -3.68
N TYR A 256 -17.70 -1.89 -4.18
CA TYR A 256 -16.33 -2.17 -4.64
C TYR A 256 -15.26 -1.79 -3.63
N ASP A 257 -15.58 -0.91 -2.67
CA ASP A 257 -14.62 -0.33 -1.73
C ASP A 257 -13.44 0.31 -2.47
N VAL A 258 -13.77 1.23 -3.39
CA VAL A 258 -12.83 2.00 -4.20
C VAL A 258 -13.17 3.49 -4.17
N SER A 259 -12.25 4.35 -4.63
CA SER A 259 -12.57 5.77 -4.81
C SER A 259 -13.55 5.98 -5.97
N LEU A 260 -14.39 7.02 -5.87
CA LEU A 260 -15.25 7.43 -6.98
C LEU A 260 -14.46 7.62 -8.28
N PHE A 261 -13.28 8.26 -8.19
CA PHE A 261 -12.41 8.48 -9.35
C PHE A 261 -12.01 7.17 -10.05
N ALA A 262 -11.68 6.13 -9.28
CA ALA A 262 -11.35 4.83 -9.85
C ALA A 262 -12.54 4.20 -10.58
N LEU A 263 -13.75 4.31 -10.02
CA LEU A 263 -14.95 3.73 -10.65
C LEU A 263 -15.37 4.49 -11.91
N VAL A 264 -15.32 5.83 -11.92
CA VAL A 264 -15.70 6.61 -13.11
C VAL A 264 -14.72 6.42 -14.26
N ASN A 265 -13.45 6.15 -14.01
CA ASN A 265 -12.50 5.76 -15.04
C ASN A 265 -12.91 4.45 -15.73
N ARG A 266 -13.35 3.46 -14.93
CA ARG A 266 -13.88 2.20 -15.47
C ARG A 266 -15.18 2.40 -16.24
N LEU A 267 -16.01 3.37 -15.85
CA LEU A 267 -17.20 3.75 -16.60
C LEU A 267 -16.84 4.32 -17.97
N VAL A 268 -15.83 5.19 -18.05
CA VAL A 268 -15.38 5.72 -19.36
C VAL A 268 -14.83 4.60 -20.23
N GLU A 269 -14.04 3.66 -19.69
CA GLU A 269 -13.55 2.50 -20.44
C GLU A 269 -14.68 1.62 -20.97
N TYR A 270 -15.76 1.46 -20.18
CA TYR A 270 -16.95 0.69 -20.54
C TYR A 270 -17.74 1.33 -21.69
N ALA A 271 -17.85 2.66 -21.70
CA ALA A 271 -18.64 3.38 -22.69
C ALA A 271 -17.96 4.69 -23.13
N LYS A 272 -16.86 4.54 -23.87
CA LYS A 272 -15.99 5.64 -24.35
C LYS A 272 -16.72 6.67 -25.20
N ASP A 273 -17.78 6.23 -25.89
CA ASP A 273 -18.61 7.14 -26.71
C ASP A 273 -19.52 8.03 -25.88
N LYS A 274 -19.81 7.62 -24.65
CA LYS A 274 -20.82 8.25 -23.81
C LYS A 274 -20.25 9.12 -22.69
N TYR A 275 -19.10 8.75 -22.14
CA TYR A 275 -18.55 9.40 -20.95
C TYR A 275 -17.15 9.96 -21.18
N ALA A 276 -16.89 11.07 -20.49
CA ALA A 276 -15.54 11.59 -20.26
C ALA A 276 -15.42 12.04 -18.80
N VAL A 277 -14.21 11.99 -18.25
CA VAL A 277 -13.92 12.37 -16.86
C VAL A 277 -12.72 13.28 -16.81
N ILE A 278 -12.86 14.35 -16.05
CA ILE A 278 -11.82 15.36 -15.82
C ILE A 278 -11.64 15.52 -14.31
N GLN A 279 -10.41 15.56 -13.86
CA GLN A 279 -10.07 15.99 -12.51
C GLN A 279 -9.30 17.30 -12.59
N SER A 280 -9.75 18.30 -11.86
CA SER A 280 -9.18 19.63 -11.84
C SER A 280 -8.91 20.12 -10.42
N GLU A 281 -7.93 21.03 -10.29
CA GLU A 281 -7.55 21.70 -9.05
C GLU A 281 -7.10 23.11 -9.39
N ARG A 282 -7.61 24.14 -8.68
CA ARG A 282 -7.19 25.54 -8.84
C ARG A 282 -7.14 26.02 -10.30
N TRP A 283 -8.20 25.76 -11.05
CA TRP A 283 -8.32 26.09 -12.51
C TRP A 283 -7.44 25.23 -13.43
N GLU A 284 -6.67 24.30 -12.94
CA GLU A 284 -5.83 23.42 -13.76
C GLU A 284 -6.44 22.04 -13.91
N ILE A 285 -6.41 21.51 -15.11
CA ILE A 285 -6.77 20.12 -15.37
C ILE A 285 -5.56 19.26 -15.00
N ILE A 286 -5.73 18.44 -13.95
CA ILE A 286 -4.65 17.57 -13.46
C ILE A 286 -4.71 16.15 -14.02
N LYS A 287 -5.90 15.68 -14.43
CA LYS A 287 -6.05 14.35 -15.03
C LYS A 287 -7.30 14.27 -15.90
N THR A 288 -7.20 13.55 -17.02
CA THR A 288 -8.32 13.36 -17.95
C THR A 288 -8.47 11.92 -18.41
N TYR A 289 -9.72 11.53 -18.66
CA TYR A 289 -10.11 10.33 -19.37
C TYR A 289 -11.14 10.75 -20.43
N PRO A 290 -10.68 11.03 -21.67
CA PRO A 290 -11.48 11.72 -22.68
C PRO A 290 -12.54 10.84 -23.37
N GLY A 291 -12.49 9.52 -23.14
CA GLY A 291 -13.29 8.62 -23.99
C GLY A 291 -12.76 8.62 -25.43
N ASN A 292 -13.65 8.79 -26.41
CA ASN A 292 -13.31 8.77 -27.83
C ASN A 292 -13.16 10.18 -28.47
N ARG A 293 -13.26 11.26 -27.67
CA ARG A 293 -13.20 12.63 -28.19
C ARG A 293 -12.10 13.45 -27.50
N PRO A 294 -11.40 14.31 -28.22
CA PRO A 294 -10.39 15.18 -27.65
C PRO A 294 -11.03 16.22 -26.71
N LEU A 295 -10.54 16.31 -25.49
CA LEU A 295 -10.93 17.34 -24.53
C LEU A 295 -10.14 18.63 -24.76
N ASN A 296 -10.79 19.77 -24.44
CA ASN A 296 -10.12 21.04 -24.35
C ASN A 296 -9.04 21.01 -23.25
N PRO A 297 -7.91 21.66 -23.44
CA PRO A 297 -6.81 21.66 -22.47
C PRO A 297 -7.06 22.56 -21.26
N THR A 298 -8.10 23.39 -21.31
CA THR A 298 -8.44 24.37 -20.26
C THR A 298 -9.92 24.26 -19.86
N ILE A 299 -10.23 24.69 -18.66
CA ILE A 299 -11.59 24.77 -18.12
C ILE A 299 -12.22 26.03 -18.68
N ASP A 300 -13.37 25.88 -19.34
CA ASP A 300 -14.17 27.03 -19.79
C ASP A 300 -14.80 27.74 -18.59
N LEU A 301 -14.71 29.08 -18.55
CA LEU A 301 -15.20 29.90 -17.44
C LEU A 301 -16.73 29.80 -17.24
N SER A 302 -17.46 29.38 -18.27
CA SER A 302 -18.92 29.21 -18.22
C SER A 302 -19.33 27.76 -17.91
N SER A 303 -18.39 26.85 -17.66
CA SER A 303 -18.68 25.48 -17.25
C SER A 303 -19.19 25.41 -15.81
N ILE A 304 -19.87 24.33 -15.46
CA ILE A 304 -20.31 24.11 -14.07
C ILE A 304 -19.09 23.89 -13.16
N THR A 305 -18.09 23.19 -13.64
CA THR A 305 -16.79 23.01 -12.94
C THR A 305 -16.19 24.36 -12.51
N ALA A 306 -16.20 25.36 -13.39
CA ALA A 306 -15.66 26.70 -13.11
C ALA A 306 -16.33 27.35 -11.88
N THR A 307 -17.62 27.13 -11.69
CA THR A 307 -18.36 27.72 -10.57
C THR A 307 -17.83 27.32 -9.18
N PHE A 308 -17.13 26.19 -9.08
CA PHE A 308 -16.49 25.78 -7.83
C PHE A 308 -15.21 26.55 -7.54
N PHE A 309 -14.52 27.03 -8.57
CA PHE A 309 -13.31 27.83 -8.40
C PHE A 309 -13.62 29.30 -8.16
N ASP A 310 -14.72 29.81 -8.73
CA ASP A 310 -15.23 31.16 -8.45
C ASP A 310 -15.82 31.28 -7.05
N ASN A 311 -16.58 30.24 -6.63
CA ASN A 311 -17.24 30.19 -5.35
C ASN A 311 -17.09 28.81 -4.72
N PRO A 312 -15.91 28.52 -4.09
CA PRO A 312 -15.63 27.23 -3.49
C PRO A 312 -16.54 26.93 -2.31
N SER A 313 -17.04 25.68 -2.26
CA SER A 313 -17.83 25.20 -1.13
C SER A 313 -16.94 24.80 0.05
N ASN A 314 -17.42 24.99 1.27
CA ASN A 314 -16.75 24.50 2.49
C ASN A 314 -17.08 23.02 2.79
N THR A 315 -18.02 22.44 2.06
CA THR A 315 -18.44 21.04 2.18
C THR A 315 -18.38 20.37 0.82
N GLU A 316 -18.38 19.03 0.84
CA GLU A 316 -18.57 18.29 -0.40
C GLU A 316 -19.91 18.67 -1.03
N GLU A 317 -19.90 19.04 -2.30
CA GLU A 317 -21.07 19.53 -3.03
C GLU A 317 -21.08 18.99 -4.45
N ILE A 318 -22.28 18.64 -4.93
CA ILE A 318 -22.51 18.21 -6.32
C ILE A 318 -23.28 19.33 -7.04
N ARG A 319 -22.78 19.73 -8.21
CA ARG A 319 -23.46 20.62 -9.17
C ARG A 319 -23.60 19.92 -10.50
N GLN A 320 -24.71 20.17 -11.19
CA GLN A 320 -24.99 19.51 -12.47
C GLN A 320 -25.85 20.37 -13.37
N GLY A 321 -25.79 20.14 -14.66
CA GLY A 321 -26.62 20.79 -15.67
C GLY A 321 -26.15 20.52 -17.07
N ASP A 322 -26.98 20.97 -18.05
CA ASP A 322 -26.63 20.87 -19.46
C ASP A 322 -25.83 22.10 -19.88
N VAL A 323 -24.71 21.85 -20.56
CA VAL A 323 -23.80 22.88 -21.03
C VAL A 323 -23.47 22.68 -22.52
N PRO A 324 -23.09 23.75 -23.26
CA PRO A 324 -22.59 23.60 -24.62
C PRO A 324 -21.36 22.66 -24.66
N ALA A 325 -21.38 21.67 -25.55
CA ALA A 325 -20.31 20.67 -25.65
C ALA A 325 -18.93 21.31 -25.95
N LYS A 326 -18.92 22.48 -26.60
CA LYS A 326 -17.70 23.26 -26.88
C LYS A 326 -16.89 23.67 -25.64
N TYR A 327 -17.49 23.65 -24.45
CA TYR A 327 -16.77 23.93 -23.22
C TYR A 327 -15.75 22.82 -22.90
N TRP A 328 -16.06 21.61 -23.33
CA TRP A 328 -15.27 20.42 -23.02
C TRP A 328 -14.59 19.76 -24.21
N PHE A 329 -15.18 19.88 -25.43
CA PHE A 329 -14.67 19.19 -26.62
C PHE A 329 -14.29 20.16 -27.71
N ALA A 330 -13.05 20.02 -28.23
CA ALA A 330 -12.52 20.87 -29.29
C ALA A 330 -13.21 20.66 -30.64
N ASP A 331 -13.82 19.49 -30.86
CA ASP A 331 -14.53 19.09 -32.08
C ASP A 331 -16.05 19.22 -31.99
N ALA A 332 -16.56 19.94 -30.98
CA ALA A 332 -18.01 20.08 -30.73
C ALA A 332 -18.73 20.87 -31.82
N GLN A 333 -19.93 20.44 -32.17
CA GLN A 333 -20.82 21.16 -33.07
C GLN A 333 -21.44 22.40 -32.35
N ALA A 334 -21.89 23.39 -33.11
CA ALA A 334 -22.32 24.69 -32.56
C ALA A 334 -23.48 24.58 -31.54
N ASP A 335 -24.40 23.67 -31.76
CA ASP A 335 -25.66 23.44 -30.98
C ASP A 335 -25.58 22.16 -30.13
N GLU A 336 -24.44 21.51 -30.11
CA GLU A 336 -24.26 20.30 -29.31
C GLU A 336 -24.18 20.64 -27.81
N THR A 337 -24.97 19.89 -27.02
CA THR A 337 -24.97 19.99 -25.56
C THR A 337 -24.56 18.67 -24.92
N VAL A 338 -23.98 18.75 -23.73
CA VAL A 338 -23.62 17.62 -22.89
C VAL A 338 -24.13 17.86 -21.48
N HIS A 339 -24.40 16.79 -20.74
CA HIS A 339 -24.70 16.90 -19.32
C HIS A 339 -23.40 16.87 -18.52
N GLU A 340 -23.17 17.91 -17.72
CA GLU A 340 -21.99 18.05 -16.85
C GLU A 340 -22.43 17.82 -15.40
N GLU A 341 -21.84 16.85 -14.73
CA GLU A 341 -21.95 16.61 -13.28
C GLU A 341 -20.59 16.78 -12.62
N CYS A 342 -20.53 17.55 -11.55
CA CYS A 342 -19.30 17.85 -10.83
C CYS A 342 -19.47 17.57 -9.35
N ILE A 343 -18.44 17.00 -8.72
CA ILE A 343 -18.34 16.91 -7.27
C ILE A 343 -17.04 17.60 -6.80
N TYR A 344 -17.20 18.51 -5.85
CA TYR A 344 -16.10 19.21 -5.22
C TYR A 344 -15.73 18.55 -3.90
N ASN A 345 -14.42 18.31 -3.70
CA ASN A 345 -13.89 17.84 -2.43
C ASN A 345 -13.08 18.96 -1.78
N PRO A 346 -13.58 19.57 -0.67
CA PRO A 346 -12.93 20.70 -0.01
C PRO A 346 -11.61 20.32 0.68
N GLU A 347 -11.44 19.07 1.11
CA GLU A 347 -10.22 18.60 1.76
C GLU A 347 -9.01 18.72 0.83
N TYR A 348 -9.21 18.49 -0.47
CA TYR A 348 -8.15 18.52 -1.48
C TYR A 348 -8.26 19.70 -2.44
N GLY A 349 -9.32 20.50 -2.37
CA GLY A 349 -9.58 21.58 -3.33
C GLY A 349 -9.78 21.10 -4.77
N LYS A 350 -10.25 19.85 -4.94
CA LYS A 350 -10.37 19.18 -6.25
C LYS A 350 -11.81 19.05 -6.69
N VAL A 351 -12.02 19.21 -8.00
CA VAL A 351 -13.28 18.92 -8.68
C VAL A 351 -13.11 17.68 -9.54
N LEU A 352 -14.00 16.72 -9.39
CA LEU A 352 -14.19 15.63 -10.32
C LEU A 352 -15.39 15.95 -11.20
N THR A 353 -15.21 16.02 -12.50
CA THR A 353 -16.23 16.32 -13.50
C THR A 353 -16.50 15.08 -14.34
N LEU A 354 -17.76 14.66 -14.40
CA LEU A 354 -18.26 13.63 -15.28
C LEU A 354 -19.05 14.30 -16.41
N ILE A 355 -18.62 14.10 -17.64
CA ILE A 355 -19.34 14.55 -18.83
C ILE A 355 -20.11 13.37 -19.42
N ILE A 356 -21.42 13.56 -19.59
CA ILE A 356 -22.32 12.56 -20.15
C ILE A 356 -22.81 13.10 -21.50
N ARG A 357 -22.51 12.35 -22.56
CA ARG A 357 -22.96 12.63 -23.92
C ARG A 357 -24.26 11.91 -24.20
N ASN A 358 -25.19 12.58 -24.84
CA ASN A 358 -26.47 12.03 -25.28
C ASN A 358 -26.33 11.09 -26.48
#